data_732c88f05a5704ed5c374f8ae0d2b26c
#
_entry.id   732c88f05a5704ed5c374f8ae0d2b26c
#
_cell.length_a   1.000
_cell.length_b   1.000
_cell.length_c   1.000
_cell.angle_alpha   90.00
_cell.angle_beta   90.00
_cell.angle_gamma   90.00
#
_symmetry.space_group_name_H-M   'P 1'
#
loop_
_entity.id
_entity.type
_entity.pdbx_description
1 polymer ?
#
loop_
_entity_poly.entity_id
_entity_poly.type
_entity_poly.pdbx_seq_one_letter_code
_entity_poly.pdbx_strand_id
1 'polypeptide(L)'
;MTPEQPYIGYKSTFGKKDKHRIVLIPWFTDFLSPLIPALAQLAGYKFVNCPKTSKTSAEIGLRYGNNEVCYPATLVLGDLIAELQTGKYDLDNVAVAITQTGGQCRATNYLGMIKQGLKNAGFECVPTIAVTLGGGVHQNEQKGFKLPIMKILNIGVNALFFGDALFQMFSAAIVREKSTGETQKFFDFYLEKAKEITLENKPQKLLSLMEQAVNDFNSIEIVDKKLQKVGLIGEIFVKYNNYGQVHITEWLRAHNCEVLVPPMTSFFLQSFVNQQINRENGIKRTNILTLKLLPLLYKFLDKRQKKFEKRLEKSHFFHPHESIFKLAQYAKEILDLSNQFGEGWLIAGEVANFARQGVNRIVCIQPFGCIANHIVAKGIERRLKQHYPDLNLLFLDIDGGMAEVNLHNRLHFLIDE
;
A
#
# COMPACT_ATOMS: atom_id res chain seq x y z
N MET A 1 28.25 -0.68 19.31
CA MET A 1 28.17 -1.81 18.35
C MET A 1 28.92 -1.38 17.12
N THR A 2 29.97 -2.05 16.76
CA THR A 2 30.73 -1.78 15.54
C THR A 2 29.93 -2.15 14.31
N PRO A 3 30.05 -1.43 13.17
CA PRO A 3 29.25 -1.63 11.96
C PRO A 3 29.38 -3.01 11.27
N GLU A 4 30.17 -3.92 11.81
CA GLU A 4 30.56 -5.18 11.18
C GLU A 4 29.90 -6.44 11.76
N GLN A 5 29.11 -6.36 12.83
CA GLN A 5 28.44 -7.54 13.34
C GLN A 5 27.12 -7.79 12.56
N PRO A 6 26.97 -8.97 11.95
CA PRO A 6 25.72 -9.34 11.31
C PRO A 6 24.60 -9.34 12.36
N TYR A 7 23.48 -8.70 12.02
CA TYR A 7 22.35 -8.57 12.91
C TYR A 7 21.91 -9.96 13.42
N ILE A 8 22.07 -10.16 14.74
CA ILE A 8 21.62 -11.38 15.47
C ILE A 8 22.13 -12.72 14.86
N GLY A 9 23.37 -12.76 14.37
CA GLY A 9 23.96 -14.00 13.85
C GLY A 9 23.36 -14.49 12.52
N TYR A 10 22.64 -13.64 11.80
CA TYR A 10 22.18 -13.91 10.45
C TYR A 10 23.36 -13.77 9.49
N LYS A 11 23.75 -14.87 8.83
CA LYS A 11 24.98 -14.93 8.05
C LYS A 11 24.77 -14.75 6.54
N SER A 12 23.52 -14.83 6.06
CA SER A 12 23.27 -14.80 4.63
C SER A 12 23.24 -13.39 4.07
N THR A 13 23.98 -13.15 2.99
CA THR A 13 24.08 -11.87 2.30
C THR A 13 23.74 -12.04 0.82
N PHE A 14 23.17 -10.99 0.19
CA PHE A 14 22.92 -10.96 -1.23
C PHE A 14 24.08 -10.27 -1.97
N GLY A 15 25.00 -11.06 -2.50
CA GLY A 15 26.17 -10.61 -3.24
C GLY A 15 25.90 -10.41 -4.74
N LYS A 16 26.94 -9.96 -5.47
CA LYS A 16 26.82 -9.76 -6.93
C LYS A 16 26.50 -11.04 -7.71
N LYS A 17 26.97 -12.19 -7.22
CA LYS A 17 26.72 -13.51 -7.80
C LYS A 17 25.26 -13.98 -7.62
N ASP A 18 24.53 -13.40 -6.68
CA ASP A 18 23.20 -13.85 -6.30
C ASP A 18 22.06 -13.24 -7.15
N LYS A 19 22.38 -12.45 -8.17
CA LYS A 19 21.38 -11.83 -9.06
C LYS A 19 20.50 -12.82 -9.82
N HIS A 20 20.94 -14.06 -9.98
CA HIS A 20 20.17 -15.12 -10.63
C HIS A 20 19.08 -15.71 -9.74
N ARG A 21 19.18 -15.50 -8.42
CA ARG A 21 18.22 -16.04 -7.45
C ARG A 21 16.80 -15.55 -7.74
N ILE A 22 15.83 -16.41 -7.47
CA ILE A 22 14.43 -16.03 -7.38
C ILE A 22 14.25 -15.22 -6.08
N VAL A 23 13.65 -14.06 -6.16
CA VAL A 23 13.40 -13.20 -5.01
C VAL A 23 11.90 -13.22 -4.69
N LEU A 24 11.54 -13.88 -3.59
CA LEU A 24 10.16 -13.92 -3.10
C LEU A 24 9.80 -12.59 -2.45
N ILE A 25 8.62 -12.09 -2.74
CA ILE A 25 8.05 -10.89 -2.14
C ILE A 25 6.66 -11.20 -1.59
N PRO A 26 6.29 -10.66 -0.42
CA PRO A 26 4.96 -10.86 0.14
C PRO A 26 3.89 -10.24 -0.75
N TRP A 27 2.66 -10.77 -0.66
CA TRP A 27 1.52 -10.15 -1.33
C TRP A 27 1.15 -8.85 -0.64
N PHE A 28 0.89 -7.82 -1.42
CA PHE A 28 0.52 -6.51 -0.88
C PHE A 28 -0.91 -6.11 -1.28
N THR A 29 -1.16 -5.92 -2.58
CA THR A 29 -2.47 -5.51 -3.10
C THR A 29 -2.80 -6.23 -4.38
N ASP A 30 -4.10 -6.36 -4.69
CA ASP A 30 -4.55 -7.03 -5.90
C ASP A 30 -4.25 -6.23 -7.18
N PHE A 31 -4.02 -4.92 -7.08
CA PHE A 31 -3.76 -4.06 -8.25
C PHE A 31 -2.30 -3.68 -8.47
N LEU A 32 -1.43 -3.84 -7.47
CA LEU A 32 -0.01 -3.49 -7.61
C LEU A 32 0.91 -4.71 -7.57
N SER A 33 0.64 -5.70 -6.69
CA SER A 33 1.50 -6.88 -6.57
C SER A 33 1.73 -7.58 -7.90
N PRO A 34 0.74 -7.77 -8.79
CA PRO A 34 0.95 -8.40 -10.09
C PRO A 34 1.91 -7.66 -11.02
N LEU A 35 2.09 -6.34 -10.83
CA LEU A 35 2.96 -5.51 -11.66
C LEU A 35 4.42 -5.49 -11.19
N ILE A 36 4.68 -5.81 -9.91
CA ILE A 36 6.03 -5.74 -9.31
C ILE A 36 7.02 -6.70 -10.01
N PRO A 37 6.68 -7.97 -10.31
CA PRO A 37 7.59 -8.87 -11.02
C PRO A 37 8.02 -8.34 -12.38
N ALA A 38 7.12 -7.71 -13.14
CA ALA A 38 7.43 -7.10 -14.42
C ALA A 38 8.43 -5.93 -14.28
N LEU A 39 8.25 -5.07 -13.28
CA LEU A 39 9.19 -3.98 -12.97
C LEU A 39 10.56 -4.52 -12.53
N ALA A 40 10.57 -5.57 -11.72
CA ALA A 40 11.80 -6.21 -11.26
C ALA A 40 12.57 -6.85 -12.42
N GLN A 41 11.88 -7.48 -13.36
CA GLN A 41 12.49 -8.06 -14.55
C GLN A 41 13.17 -6.99 -15.42
N LEU A 42 12.56 -5.81 -15.59
CA LEU A 42 13.21 -4.67 -16.25
C LEU A 42 14.46 -4.18 -15.50
N ALA A 43 14.46 -4.33 -14.17
CA ALA A 43 15.61 -4.01 -13.33
C ALA A 43 16.70 -5.10 -13.35
N GLY A 44 16.45 -6.25 -13.99
CA GLY A 44 17.38 -7.38 -14.10
C GLY A 44 17.32 -8.35 -12.93
N TYR A 45 16.16 -8.47 -12.25
CA TYR A 45 15.91 -9.38 -11.15
C TYR A 45 14.67 -10.25 -11.43
N LYS A 46 14.64 -11.46 -10.86
CA LYS A 46 13.51 -12.38 -10.96
C LYS A 46 12.70 -12.35 -9.66
N PHE A 47 11.77 -11.40 -9.54
CA PHE A 47 10.85 -11.35 -8.41
C PHE A 47 9.64 -12.24 -8.66
N VAL A 48 9.17 -12.89 -7.60
CA VAL A 48 7.97 -13.72 -7.58
C VAL A 48 7.14 -13.35 -6.36
N ASN A 49 5.87 -13.03 -6.58
CA ASN A 49 4.94 -12.81 -5.46
C ASN A 49 4.69 -14.13 -4.73
N CYS A 50 4.68 -14.09 -3.40
CA CYS A 50 4.01 -15.11 -2.62
C CYS A 50 2.52 -15.18 -3.01
N PRO A 51 1.81 -16.28 -2.73
CA PRO A 51 0.36 -16.33 -2.83
C PRO A 51 -0.30 -15.20 -2.04
N LYS A 52 -1.58 -14.90 -2.33
CA LYS A 52 -2.35 -13.93 -1.56
C LYS A 52 -2.30 -14.28 -0.07
N THR A 53 -2.10 -13.27 0.76
CA THR A 53 -2.10 -13.39 2.22
C THR A 53 -3.35 -14.13 2.70
N SER A 54 -3.19 -15.03 3.65
CA SER A 54 -4.25 -15.94 4.10
C SER A 54 -4.12 -16.24 5.59
N LYS A 55 -5.06 -17.05 6.12
CA LYS A 55 -5.01 -17.56 7.49
C LYS A 55 -3.69 -18.29 7.77
N THR A 56 -3.18 -19.07 6.82
CA THR A 56 -1.88 -19.74 6.93
C THR A 56 -0.75 -18.74 7.14
N SER A 57 -0.77 -17.60 6.42
CA SER A 57 0.20 -16.53 6.61
C SER A 57 0.17 -15.97 8.04
N ALA A 58 -1.03 -15.72 8.57
CA ALA A 58 -1.20 -15.23 9.95
C ALA A 58 -0.68 -16.24 10.97
N GLU A 59 -1.06 -17.52 10.87
CA GLU A 59 -0.65 -18.58 11.78
C GLU A 59 0.87 -18.82 11.78
N ILE A 60 1.47 -18.84 10.60
CA ILE A 60 2.93 -19.01 10.46
C ILE A 60 3.67 -17.77 10.96
N GLY A 61 3.17 -16.59 10.64
CA GLY A 61 3.75 -15.34 11.12
C GLY A 61 3.73 -15.22 12.64
N LEU A 62 2.63 -15.61 13.30
CA LEU A 62 2.55 -15.66 14.76
C LEU A 62 3.47 -16.71 15.38
N ARG A 63 3.70 -17.84 14.70
CA ARG A 63 4.59 -18.91 15.19
C ARG A 63 6.07 -18.51 15.20
N TYR A 64 6.54 -17.80 14.17
CA TYR A 64 7.96 -17.53 13.96
C TYR A 64 8.35 -16.06 14.19
N GLY A 65 7.37 -15.17 14.24
CA GLY A 65 7.56 -13.74 14.48
C GLY A 65 7.33 -13.33 15.92
N ASN A 66 7.38 -12.01 16.13
CA ASN A 66 6.96 -11.38 17.38
C ASN A 66 5.60 -10.70 17.17
N ASN A 67 4.57 -11.20 17.85
CA ASN A 67 3.21 -10.71 17.73
C ASN A 67 2.94 -9.36 18.44
N GLU A 68 3.90 -8.84 19.22
CA GLU A 68 3.84 -7.49 19.78
C GLU A 68 4.27 -6.40 18.80
N VAL A 69 4.69 -6.78 17.59
CA VAL A 69 4.91 -5.85 16.48
C VAL A 69 3.58 -5.59 15.78
N CYS A 70 3.55 -4.68 14.80
CA CYS A 70 2.30 -4.43 14.07
C CYS A 70 1.88 -5.64 13.22
N TYR A 71 0.58 -5.86 13.10
CA TYR A 71 -0.03 -7.01 12.40
C TYR A 71 0.49 -7.22 10.96
N PRO A 72 0.69 -6.19 10.11
CA PRO A 72 1.28 -6.37 8.80
C PRO A 72 2.62 -7.09 8.80
N ALA A 73 3.45 -6.86 9.82
CA ALA A 73 4.74 -7.53 9.92
C ALA A 73 4.60 -9.05 10.11
N THR A 74 3.59 -9.47 10.90
CA THR A 74 3.23 -10.87 11.09
C THR A 74 2.79 -11.50 9.76
N LEU A 75 1.91 -10.84 9.02
CA LEU A 75 1.40 -11.34 7.74
C LEU A 75 2.50 -11.47 6.69
N VAL A 76 3.32 -10.42 6.53
CA VAL A 76 4.45 -10.40 5.59
C VAL A 76 5.46 -11.50 5.89
N LEU A 77 5.81 -11.69 7.17
CA LEU A 77 6.69 -12.77 7.58
C LEU A 77 6.08 -14.14 7.26
N GLY A 78 4.80 -14.30 7.56
CA GLY A 78 4.06 -15.53 7.32
C GLY A 78 3.98 -15.88 5.83
N ASP A 79 3.70 -14.91 4.94
CA ASP A 79 3.70 -15.11 3.50
C ASP A 79 5.03 -15.70 3.01
N LEU A 80 6.15 -15.10 3.45
CA LEU A 80 7.48 -15.51 3.03
C LEU A 80 7.84 -16.91 3.55
N ILE A 81 7.60 -17.19 4.83
CA ILE A 81 7.92 -18.49 5.42
C ILE A 81 7.02 -19.59 4.86
N ALA A 82 5.70 -19.32 4.71
CA ALA A 82 4.76 -20.26 4.13
C ALA A 82 5.21 -20.72 2.74
N GLU A 83 5.61 -19.77 1.89
CA GLU A 83 6.05 -20.07 0.52
C GLU A 83 7.39 -20.83 0.50
N LEU A 84 8.34 -20.51 1.40
CA LEU A 84 9.58 -21.29 1.54
C LEU A 84 9.31 -22.71 2.05
N GLN A 85 8.36 -22.90 2.96
CA GLN A 85 7.99 -24.22 3.50
C GLN A 85 7.34 -25.15 2.47
N THR A 86 6.87 -24.61 1.33
CA THR A 86 6.35 -25.46 0.23
C THR A 86 7.39 -26.40 -0.37
N GLY A 87 8.68 -26.13 -0.17
CA GLY A 87 9.78 -26.89 -0.79
C GLY A 87 9.95 -26.69 -2.29
N LYS A 88 9.21 -25.76 -2.92
CA LYS A 88 9.31 -25.49 -4.37
C LYS A 88 10.62 -24.84 -4.79
N TYR A 89 11.33 -24.23 -3.84
CA TYR A 89 12.52 -23.43 -4.12
C TYR A 89 13.76 -24.09 -3.53
N ASP A 90 14.80 -24.19 -4.35
CA ASP A 90 16.14 -24.49 -3.86
C ASP A 90 16.64 -23.30 -3.02
N LEU A 91 16.99 -23.58 -1.75
CA LEU A 91 17.41 -22.54 -0.80
C LEU A 91 18.70 -21.83 -1.23
N ASP A 92 19.53 -22.49 -2.04
CA ASP A 92 20.72 -21.87 -2.62
C ASP A 92 20.41 -20.94 -3.80
N ASN A 93 19.21 -21.01 -4.35
CA ASN A 93 18.76 -20.23 -5.51
C ASN A 93 17.56 -19.31 -5.23
N VAL A 94 17.19 -19.13 -3.96
CA VAL A 94 16.11 -18.23 -3.53
C VAL A 94 16.63 -17.13 -2.60
N ALA A 95 15.95 -16.00 -2.58
CA ALA A 95 16.10 -14.90 -1.64
C ALA A 95 14.72 -14.35 -1.32
N VAL A 96 14.58 -13.53 -0.28
CA VAL A 96 13.35 -12.82 0.03
C VAL A 96 13.59 -11.31 0.03
N ALA A 97 12.54 -10.52 -0.27
CA ALA A 97 12.65 -9.08 -0.23
C ALA A 97 11.45 -8.42 0.44
N ILE A 98 11.70 -7.27 1.06
CA ILE A 98 10.70 -6.41 1.68
C ILE A 98 11.03 -4.95 1.41
N THR A 99 10.01 -4.11 1.28
CA THR A 99 10.19 -2.66 1.25
C THR A 99 10.54 -2.14 2.64
N GLN A 100 11.44 -1.17 2.72
CA GLN A 100 11.83 -0.51 3.96
C GLN A 100 11.62 0.99 3.82
N THR A 101 10.79 1.57 4.68
CA THR A 101 10.39 2.98 4.57
C THR A 101 11.44 3.96 5.10
N GLY A 102 12.25 3.55 6.09
CA GLY A 102 13.25 4.41 6.72
C GLY A 102 12.69 5.57 7.55
N GLY A 103 11.38 5.59 7.82
CA GLY A 103 10.68 6.61 8.59
C GLY A 103 10.41 6.20 10.04
N GLN A 104 9.57 6.97 10.71
CA GLN A 104 9.13 6.74 12.10
C GLN A 104 7.98 5.71 12.15
N CYS A 105 8.14 4.59 11.45
CA CYS A 105 7.21 3.48 11.37
C CYS A 105 7.93 2.19 11.73
N ARG A 106 7.23 1.23 12.32
CA ARG A 106 7.79 -0.11 12.61
C ARG A 106 8.22 -0.85 11.36
N ALA A 107 7.66 -0.52 10.18
CA ALA A 107 8.10 -1.04 8.88
C ALA A 107 9.60 -0.78 8.60
N THR A 108 10.20 0.20 9.23
CA THR A 108 11.66 0.42 9.18
C THR A 108 12.45 -0.77 9.75
N ASN A 109 11.85 -1.57 10.65
CA ASN A 109 12.49 -2.73 11.26
C ASN A 109 11.99 -4.08 10.69
N TYR A 110 11.14 -4.12 9.68
CA TYR A 110 10.65 -5.38 9.11
C TYR A 110 11.78 -6.28 8.62
N LEU A 111 12.84 -5.70 8.06
CA LEU A 111 14.02 -6.47 7.63
C LEU A 111 14.61 -7.29 8.77
N GLY A 112 14.83 -6.69 9.95
CA GLY A 112 15.36 -7.38 11.13
C GLY A 112 14.43 -8.47 11.64
N MET A 113 13.12 -8.21 11.62
CA MET A 113 12.11 -9.18 12.05
C MET A 113 12.00 -10.36 11.08
N ILE A 114 12.05 -10.11 9.77
CA ILE A 114 12.06 -11.17 8.76
C ILE A 114 13.29 -12.06 8.94
N LYS A 115 14.46 -11.47 9.11
CA LYS A 115 15.70 -12.25 9.39
C LYS A 115 15.57 -13.12 10.63
N GLN A 116 15.03 -12.57 11.72
CA GLN A 116 14.82 -13.34 12.94
C GLN A 116 13.80 -14.46 12.74
N GLY A 117 12.67 -14.17 12.08
CA GLY A 117 11.65 -15.17 11.77
C GLY A 117 12.16 -16.27 10.86
N LEU A 118 12.91 -15.94 9.81
CA LEU A 118 13.55 -16.91 8.93
C LEU A 118 14.53 -17.82 9.70
N LYS A 119 15.32 -17.25 10.60
CA LYS A 119 16.22 -18.02 11.48
C LYS A 119 15.43 -18.98 12.37
N ASN A 120 14.36 -18.50 13.00
CA ASN A 120 13.50 -19.33 13.85
C ASN A 120 12.83 -20.47 13.08
N ALA A 121 12.57 -20.27 11.78
CA ALA A 121 11.98 -21.26 10.88
C ALA A 121 13.01 -22.19 10.18
N GLY A 122 14.31 -22.02 10.44
CA GLY A 122 15.38 -22.82 9.84
C GLY A 122 15.83 -22.38 8.45
N PHE A 123 15.51 -21.14 8.04
CA PHE A 123 15.84 -20.55 6.74
C PHE A 123 16.92 -19.46 6.82
N GLU A 124 17.82 -19.51 7.80
CA GLU A 124 18.89 -18.50 7.97
C GLU A 124 19.90 -18.45 6.80
N CYS A 125 19.89 -19.44 5.92
CA CYS A 125 20.68 -19.43 4.68
C CYS A 125 20.08 -18.57 3.57
N VAL A 126 18.80 -18.20 3.65
CA VAL A 126 18.09 -17.43 2.61
C VAL A 126 18.39 -15.94 2.74
N PRO A 127 19.03 -15.28 1.73
CA PRO A 127 19.31 -13.85 1.79
C PRO A 127 18.04 -13.02 1.84
N THR A 128 18.07 -11.95 2.65
CA THR A 128 16.97 -10.99 2.76
C THR A 128 17.39 -9.64 2.19
N ILE A 129 16.57 -9.07 1.31
CA ILE A 129 16.80 -7.79 0.61
C ILE A 129 15.84 -6.73 1.15
N ALA A 130 16.37 -5.57 1.50
CA ALA A 130 15.58 -4.36 1.75
C ALA A 130 15.49 -3.53 0.47
N VAL A 131 14.29 -3.37 -0.05
CA VAL A 131 14.02 -2.50 -1.21
C VAL A 131 13.76 -1.08 -0.70
N THR A 132 14.72 -0.17 -0.91
CA THR A 132 14.62 1.23 -0.48
C THR A 132 14.88 2.16 -1.65
N LEU A 133 14.23 3.33 -1.66
CA LEU A 133 14.47 4.40 -2.63
C LEU A 133 15.62 5.33 -2.22
N GLY A 134 16.16 5.19 -1.01
CA GLY A 134 17.30 5.92 -0.47
C GLY A 134 18.27 4.99 0.23
N GLY A 135 19.53 5.37 0.37
CA GLY A 135 20.56 4.53 0.99
C GLY A 135 20.14 3.99 2.37
N GLY A 136 19.93 2.68 2.45
CA GLY A 136 19.52 2.00 3.68
C GLY A 136 20.69 1.58 4.55
N VAL A 137 20.45 1.33 5.85
CA VAL A 137 21.45 0.97 6.87
C VAL A 137 22.14 -0.39 6.58
N HIS A 138 21.53 -1.25 5.75
CA HIS A 138 21.98 -2.62 5.49
C HIS A 138 22.63 -2.83 4.11
N GLN A 139 23.15 -1.79 3.47
CA GLN A 139 23.73 -1.88 2.12
C GLN A 139 24.90 -2.89 2.03
N ASN A 140 25.63 -3.11 3.12
CA ASN A 140 26.76 -4.04 3.14
C ASN A 140 26.31 -5.51 2.99
N GLU A 141 25.12 -5.86 3.44
CA GLU A 141 24.58 -7.22 3.36
C GLU A 141 23.90 -7.53 2.02
N GLN A 142 23.65 -6.50 1.20
CA GLN A 142 22.98 -6.63 -0.10
C GLN A 142 23.73 -5.93 -1.24
N LYS A 143 25.06 -5.99 -1.25
CA LYS A 143 25.92 -5.33 -2.26
C LYS A 143 25.60 -5.73 -3.71
N GLY A 144 24.97 -6.89 -3.91
CA GLY A 144 24.52 -7.37 -5.20
C GLY A 144 23.22 -6.74 -5.69
N PHE A 145 22.42 -6.16 -4.79
CA PHE A 145 21.12 -5.58 -5.12
C PHE A 145 21.24 -4.07 -5.40
N LYS A 146 20.95 -3.68 -6.64
CA LYS A 146 20.93 -2.28 -7.07
C LYS A 146 19.80 -2.04 -8.06
N LEU A 147 18.85 -1.20 -7.69
CA LEU A 147 17.76 -0.82 -8.59
C LEU A 147 18.25 0.24 -9.60
N PRO A 148 18.10 0.00 -10.91
CA PRO A 148 18.36 0.99 -11.95
C PRO A 148 17.18 1.96 -12.04
N ILE A 149 17.01 2.82 -11.04
CA ILE A 149 15.82 3.68 -10.85
C ILE A 149 15.50 4.46 -12.11
N MET A 150 16.50 5.06 -12.76
CA MET A 150 16.30 5.85 -13.99
C MET A 150 15.67 5.03 -15.13
N LYS A 151 15.93 3.70 -15.18
CA LYS A 151 15.38 2.81 -16.20
C LYS A 151 13.92 2.47 -15.93
N ILE A 152 13.53 2.30 -14.65
CA ILE A 152 12.21 1.80 -14.28
C ILE A 152 11.26 2.89 -13.76
N LEU A 153 11.76 4.08 -13.41
CA LEU A 153 10.95 5.14 -12.78
C LEU A 153 9.72 5.52 -13.60
N ASN A 154 9.91 5.78 -14.89
CA ASN A 154 8.83 6.27 -15.75
C ASN A 154 7.73 5.21 -15.91
N ILE A 155 8.09 3.96 -16.21
CA ILE A 155 7.10 2.87 -16.33
C ILE A 155 6.49 2.52 -14.98
N GLY A 156 7.29 2.47 -13.90
CA GLY A 156 6.81 2.17 -12.56
C GLY A 156 5.79 3.18 -12.04
N VAL A 157 6.04 4.48 -12.25
CA VAL A 157 5.09 5.55 -11.91
C VAL A 157 3.79 5.42 -12.70
N ASN A 158 3.86 5.16 -14.01
CA ASN A 158 2.65 4.99 -14.82
C ASN A 158 1.91 3.70 -14.45
N ALA A 159 2.60 2.60 -14.09
CA ALA A 159 1.99 1.37 -13.63
C ALA A 159 1.26 1.57 -12.28
N LEU A 160 1.85 2.34 -11.35
CA LEU A 160 1.20 2.69 -10.08
C LEU A 160 -0.07 3.51 -10.30
N PHE A 161 -0.03 4.57 -11.10
CA PHE A 161 -1.21 5.38 -11.41
C PHE A 161 -2.29 4.58 -12.16
N PHE A 162 -1.88 3.68 -13.06
CA PHE A 162 -2.79 2.77 -13.74
C PHE A 162 -3.49 1.84 -12.76
N GLY A 163 -2.75 1.22 -11.84
CA GLY A 163 -3.29 0.33 -10.82
C GLY A 163 -4.28 1.04 -9.89
N ASP A 164 -3.92 2.22 -9.37
CA ASP A 164 -4.83 3.04 -8.55
C ASP A 164 -6.12 3.39 -9.30
N ALA A 165 -6.00 3.82 -10.56
CA ALA A 165 -7.14 4.19 -11.39
C ALA A 165 -8.06 3.01 -11.69
N LEU A 166 -7.47 1.86 -12.04
CA LEU A 166 -8.22 0.62 -12.30
C LEU A 166 -8.94 0.13 -11.04
N PHE A 167 -8.26 0.17 -9.89
CA PHE A 167 -8.86 -0.22 -8.60
C PHE A 167 -10.00 0.69 -8.17
N GLN A 168 -9.93 1.99 -8.47
CA GLN A 168 -11.01 2.93 -8.23
C GLN A 168 -12.27 2.56 -9.03
N MET A 169 -12.13 2.36 -10.35
CA MET A 169 -13.25 1.93 -11.21
C MET A 169 -13.82 0.59 -10.75
N PHE A 170 -12.96 -0.37 -10.45
CA PHE A 170 -13.35 -1.68 -9.92
C PHE A 170 -14.19 -1.56 -8.64
N SER A 171 -13.72 -0.77 -7.68
CA SER A 171 -14.39 -0.61 -6.38
C SER A 171 -15.78 0.01 -6.49
N ALA A 172 -15.98 0.92 -7.44
CA ALA A 172 -17.26 1.56 -7.69
C ALA A 172 -18.20 0.71 -8.56
N ALA A 173 -17.67 -0.05 -9.54
CA ALA A 173 -18.47 -0.85 -10.47
C ALA A 173 -18.98 -2.14 -9.82
N ILE A 174 -18.14 -2.86 -9.06
CA ILE A 174 -18.44 -4.20 -8.54
C ILE A 174 -19.70 -4.27 -7.66
N VAL A 175 -20.01 -3.19 -6.95
CA VAL A 175 -21.19 -3.13 -6.07
C VAL A 175 -22.46 -2.79 -6.87
N ARG A 176 -22.33 -2.38 -8.14
CA ARG A 176 -23.41 -1.98 -9.05
C ARG A 176 -23.67 -2.97 -10.17
N GLU A 177 -22.73 -3.86 -10.46
CA GLU A 177 -22.88 -4.79 -11.59
C GLU A 177 -24.15 -5.62 -11.50
N LYS A 178 -24.83 -5.78 -12.64
CA LYS A 178 -26.01 -6.63 -12.77
C LYS A 178 -25.61 -8.09 -12.91
N SER A 179 -24.58 -8.36 -13.67
CA SER A 179 -24.03 -9.70 -13.92
C SER A 179 -22.81 -9.92 -13.00
N THR A 180 -22.99 -10.68 -11.94
CA THR A 180 -21.92 -10.95 -10.95
C THR A 180 -20.66 -11.47 -11.61
N GLY A 181 -19.54 -10.81 -11.31
CA GLY A 181 -18.18 -11.19 -11.75
C GLY A 181 -17.77 -10.57 -13.09
N GLU A 182 -18.58 -9.75 -13.74
CA GLU A 182 -18.21 -9.03 -14.96
C GLU A 182 -17.13 -7.99 -14.68
N THR A 183 -17.31 -7.21 -13.62
CA THR A 183 -16.33 -6.23 -13.16
C THR A 183 -14.98 -6.88 -12.82
N GLN A 184 -14.99 -8.05 -12.17
CA GLN A 184 -13.76 -8.78 -11.83
C GLN A 184 -13.04 -9.25 -13.10
N LYS A 185 -13.76 -9.74 -14.11
CA LYS A 185 -13.16 -10.16 -15.40
C LYS A 185 -12.43 -9.01 -16.08
N PHE A 186 -13.04 -7.82 -16.15
CA PHE A 186 -12.38 -6.65 -16.72
C PHE A 186 -11.18 -6.22 -15.91
N PHE A 187 -11.30 -6.22 -14.58
CA PHE A 187 -10.18 -5.89 -13.70
C PHE A 187 -8.98 -6.80 -13.96
N ASP A 188 -9.17 -8.11 -13.95
CA ASP A 188 -8.12 -9.10 -14.15
C ASP A 188 -7.50 -8.98 -15.56
N PHE A 189 -8.34 -8.81 -16.59
CA PHE A 189 -7.91 -8.63 -17.97
C PHE A 189 -7.00 -7.41 -18.12
N TYR A 190 -7.43 -6.25 -17.62
CA TYR A 190 -6.67 -5.01 -17.74
C TYR A 190 -5.40 -5.01 -16.91
N LEU A 191 -5.41 -5.70 -15.78
CA LEU A 191 -4.22 -5.86 -14.95
C LEU A 191 -3.15 -6.73 -15.64
N GLU A 192 -3.56 -7.83 -16.27
CA GLU A 192 -2.63 -8.69 -17.04
C GLU A 192 -2.08 -7.93 -18.26
N LYS A 193 -2.91 -7.17 -18.99
CA LYS A 193 -2.45 -6.30 -20.07
C LYS A 193 -1.46 -5.22 -19.58
N ALA A 194 -1.72 -4.63 -18.42
CA ALA A 194 -0.80 -3.66 -17.83
C ALA A 194 0.55 -4.28 -17.47
N LYS A 195 0.56 -5.52 -17.02
CA LYS A 195 1.77 -6.30 -16.75
C LYS A 195 2.59 -6.54 -18.03
N GLU A 196 1.94 -6.98 -19.13
CA GLU A 196 2.57 -7.14 -20.45
C GLU A 196 3.23 -5.82 -20.92
N ILE A 197 2.47 -4.71 -20.87
CA ILE A 197 2.96 -3.38 -21.26
C ILE A 197 4.10 -2.89 -20.37
N THR A 198 4.05 -3.23 -19.08
CA THR A 198 5.12 -2.91 -18.14
C THR A 198 6.41 -3.64 -18.53
N LEU A 199 6.34 -4.92 -18.90
CA LEU A 199 7.48 -5.69 -19.42
C LEU A 199 8.06 -5.09 -20.70
N GLU A 200 7.22 -4.54 -21.59
CA GLU A 200 7.66 -3.85 -22.80
C GLU A 200 8.33 -2.49 -22.51
N ASN A 201 8.23 -1.97 -21.31
CA ASN A 201 8.68 -0.64 -20.92
C ASN A 201 8.10 0.50 -21.79
N LYS A 202 6.79 0.44 -22.06
CA LYS A 202 6.07 1.40 -22.92
C LYS A 202 4.99 2.18 -22.14
N PRO A 203 5.37 3.16 -21.29
CA PRO A 203 4.44 3.85 -20.39
C PRO A 203 3.27 4.57 -21.10
N GLN A 204 3.43 4.99 -22.35
CA GLN A 204 2.34 5.60 -23.13
C GLN A 204 1.21 4.61 -23.45
N LYS A 205 1.54 3.32 -23.63
CA LYS A 205 0.52 2.29 -23.87
C LYS A 205 -0.39 2.09 -22.65
N LEU A 206 0.09 2.32 -21.41
CA LEU A 206 -0.74 2.27 -20.19
C LEU A 206 -1.82 3.36 -20.21
N LEU A 207 -1.55 4.53 -20.79
CA LEU A 207 -2.56 5.59 -20.93
C LEU A 207 -3.63 5.21 -21.95
N SER A 208 -3.26 4.58 -23.07
CA SER A 208 -4.22 4.09 -24.06
C SER A 208 -5.01 2.90 -23.52
N LEU A 209 -4.37 2.03 -22.75
CA LEU A 209 -5.03 0.93 -22.06
C LEU A 209 -6.06 1.43 -21.05
N MET A 210 -5.78 2.53 -20.34
CA MET A 210 -6.74 3.16 -19.42
C MET A 210 -7.98 3.69 -20.17
N GLU A 211 -7.82 4.27 -21.37
CA GLU A 211 -8.97 4.70 -22.17
C GLU A 211 -9.87 3.52 -22.59
N GLN A 212 -9.26 2.38 -22.94
CA GLN A 212 -10.01 1.16 -23.24
C GLN A 212 -10.73 0.64 -21.98
N ALA A 213 -10.01 0.58 -20.85
CA ALA A 213 -10.58 0.16 -19.57
C ALA A 213 -11.79 1.03 -19.17
N VAL A 214 -11.70 2.35 -19.31
CA VAL A 214 -12.83 3.25 -19.03
C VAL A 214 -14.04 2.92 -19.93
N ASN A 215 -13.84 2.68 -21.22
CA ASN A 215 -14.92 2.37 -22.13
C ASN A 215 -15.59 1.03 -21.76
N ASP A 216 -14.80 -0.01 -21.48
CA ASP A 216 -15.33 -1.33 -21.14
C ASP A 216 -16.02 -1.33 -19.77
N PHE A 217 -15.45 -0.64 -18.77
CA PHE A 217 -16.14 -0.48 -17.48
C PHE A 217 -17.45 0.30 -17.61
N ASN A 218 -17.51 1.32 -18.47
CA ASN A 218 -18.74 2.06 -18.74
C ASN A 218 -19.82 1.21 -19.47
N SER A 219 -19.42 0.10 -20.12
CA SER A 219 -20.35 -0.82 -20.77
C SER A 219 -20.98 -1.85 -19.82
N ILE A 220 -20.46 -1.96 -18.58
CA ILE A 220 -21.01 -2.87 -17.57
C ILE A 220 -22.47 -2.48 -17.30
N GLU A 221 -23.40 -3.43 -17.46
CA GLU A 221 -24.78 -3.22 -17.05
C GLU A 221 -24.86 -3.08 -15.53
N ILE A 222 -25.41 -1.96 -15.07
CA ILE A 222 -25.54 -1.65 -13.63
C ILE A 222 -26.98 -1.73 -13.18
N VAL A 223 -27.16 -2.08 -11.90
CA VAL A 223 -28.46 -1.99 -11.22
C VAL A 223 -28.55 -0.60 -10.60
N ASP A 224 -29.65 0.09 -10.90
CA ASP A 224 -29.96 1.37 -10.23
C ASP A 224 -30.41 1.10 -8.79
N LYS A 225 -29.47 1.21 -7.87
CA LYS A 225 -29.71 1.07 -6.43
C LYS A 225 -29.04 2.19 -5.66
N LYS A 226 -29.73 2.66 -4.62
CA LYS A 226 -29.16 3.63 -3.69
C LYS A 226 -28.11 2.95 -2.83
N LEU A 227 -26.83 3.30 -3.03
CA LEU A 227 -25.72 2.80 -2.24
C LEU A 227 -25.35 3.81 -1.17
N GLN A 228 -25.01 3.31 0.01
CA GLN A 228 -24.34 4.12 1.01
C GLN A 228 -22.86 4.26 0.66
N LYS A 229 -22.32 5.47 0.79
CA LYS A 229 -20.88 5.70 0.61
C LYS A 229 -20.17 5.54 1.94
N VAL A 230 -19.15 4.69 1.98
CA VAL A 230 -18.30 4.46 3.15
C VAL A 230 -16.85 4.70 2.77
N GLY A 231 -16.20 5.65 3.42
CA GLY A 231 -14.76 5.88 3.28
C GLY A 231 -13.97 4.82 4.06
N LEU A 232 -12.98 4.20 3.44
CA LEU A 232 -12.05 3.27 4.10
C LEU A 232 -10.66 3.89 4.11
N ILE A 233 -10.17 4.24 5.28
CA ILE A 233 -8.85 4.85 5.51
C ILE A 233 -8.04 4.03 6.52
N GLY A 234 -6.81 4.43 6.78
CA GLY A 234 -5.96 3.81 7.78
C GLY A 234 -4.60 3.37 7.24
N GLU A 235 -4.00 2.38 7.90
CA GLU A 235 -2.65 1.90 7.59
C GLU A 235 -2.59 1.27 6.19
N ILE A 236 -1.53 1.59 5.47
CA ILE A 236 -1.41 1.27 4.04
C ILE A 236 -1.52 -0.23 3.72
N PHE A 237 -0.93 -1.12 4.52
CA PHE A 237 -0.98 -2.55 4.24
C PHE A 237 -2.40 -3.09 4.44
N VAL A 238 -2.97 -2.90 5.63
CA VAL A 238 -4.31 -3.42 5.94
C VAL A 238 -5.40 -2.76 5.09
N LYS A 239 -5.23 -1.51 4.68
CA LYS A 239 -6.19 -0.80 3.80
C LYS A 239 -6.38 -1.47 2.44
N TYR A 240 -5.32 -2.05 1.87
CA TYR A 240 -5.34 -2.62 0.51
C TYR A 240 -5.15 -4.13 0.44
N ASN A 241 -4.75 -4.78 1.53
CA ASN A 241 -4.64 -6.24 1.60
C ASN A 241 -5.95 -6.83 2.11
N ASN A 242 -6.62 -7.60 1.27
CA ASN A 242 -7.98 -8.09 1.54
C ASN A 242 -8.06 -8.96 2.81
N TYR A 243 -7.11 -9.86 3.02
CA TYR A 243 -7.00 -10.62 4.25
C TYR A 243 -6.61 -9.74 5.45
N GLY A 244 -5.64 -8.83 5.24
CA GLY A 244 -5.17 -7.90 6.27
C GLY A 244 -6.24 -6.98 6.81
N GLN A 245 -7.26 -6.63 6.01
CA GLN A 245 -8.46 -5.89 6.44
C GLN A 245 -9.60 -6.77 6.95
N VAL A 246 -9.38 -8.08 7.11
CA VAL A 246 -10.40 -9.04 7.55
C VAL A 246 -11.67 -8.96 6.69
N HIS A 247 -11.50 -8.86 5.37
CA HIS A 247 -12.58 -8.81 4.37
C HIS A 247 -13.63 -7.70 4.57
N ILE A 248 -13.28 -6.61 5.29
CA ILE A 248 -14.19 -5.48 5.57
C ILE A 248 -14.80 -4.91 4.28
N THR A 249 -13.99 -4.75 3.24
CA THR A 249 -14.48 -4.23 1.96
C THR A 249 -15.53 -5.13 1.32
N GLU A 250 -15.34 -6.45 1.37
CA GLU A 250 -16.30 -7.43 0.85
C GLU A 250 -17.59 -7.41 1.66
N TRP A 251 -17.45 -7.36 3.00
CA TRP A 251 -18.60 -7.27 3.90
C TRP A 251 -19.44 -6.01 3.64
N LEU A 252 -18.82 -4.84 3.54
CA LEU A 252 -19.50 -3.58 3.24
C LEU A 252 -20.23 -3.63 1.89
N ARG A 253 -19.59 -4.19 0.85
CA ARG A 253 -20.20 -4.37 -0.48
C ARG A 253 -21.43 -5.28 -0.43
N ALA A 254 -21.36 -6.37 0.33
CA ALA A 254 -22.49 -7.28 0.54
C ALA A 254 -23.67 -6.57 1.25
N HIS A 255 -23.41 -5.51 2.01
CA HIS A 255 -24.41 -4.66 2.67
C HIS A 255 -24.77 -3.39 1.88
N ASN A 256 -24.65 -3.42 0.55
CA ASN A 256 -24.97 -2.31 -0.34
C ASN A 256 -24.20 -1.00 -0.07
N CYS A 257 -22.95 -1.12 0.36
CA CYS A 257 -22.08 0.03 0.52
C CYS A 257 -21.10 0.15 -0.66
N GLU A 258 -20.99 1.37 -1.19
CA GLU A 258 -19.87 1.75 -2.05
C GLU A 258 -18.68 2.11 -1.18
N VAL A 259 -17.61 1.34 -1.26
CA VAL A 259 -16.40 1.56 -0.46
C VAL A 259 -15.44 2.46 -1.24
N LEU A 260 -15.20 3.65 -0.71
CA LEU A 260 -14.27 4.63 -1.26
C LEU A 260 -12.94 4.53 -0.55
N VAL A 261 -11.89 4.15 -1.29
CA VAL A 261 -10.53 4.02 -0.76
C VAL A 261 -9.65 5.10 -1.40
N PRO A 262 -8.94 5.93 -0.63
CA PRO A 262 -8.00 6.90 -1.19
C PRO A 262 -6.95 6.21 -2.06
N PRO A 263 -6.40 6.87 -3.10
CA PRO A 263 -5.38 6.26 -3.93
C PRO A 263 -4.09 6.00 -3.14
N MET A 264 -3.46 4.86 -3.41
CA MET A 264 -2.18 4.49 -2.79
C MET A 264 -1.07 5.51 -3.07
N THR A 265 -1.15 6.17 -4.22
CA THR A 265 -0.21 7.23 -4.61
C THR A 265 -0.14 8.36 -3.59
N SER A 266 -1.21 8.68 -2.86
CA SER A 266 -1.21 9.70 -1.80
C SER A 266 -0.18 9.39 -0.71
N PHE A 267 -0.02 8.13 -0.32
CA PHE A 267 0.98 7.69 0.65
C PHE A 267 2.42 8.00 0.19
N PHE A 268 2.73 7.82 -1.08
CA PHE A 268 4.06 8.15 -1.60
C PHE A 268 4.26 9.66 -1.78
N LEU A 269 3.22 10.35 -2.24
CA LEU A 269 3.28 11.79 -2.49
C LEU A 269 3.35 12.64 -1.21
N GLN A 270 2.88 12.13 -0.06
CA GLN A 270 3.02 12.85 1.22
C GLN A 270 4.47 13.22 1.55
N SER A 271 5.44 12.45 1.06
CA SER A 271 6.86 12.71 1.26
C SER A 271 7.30 14.10 0.78
N PHE A 272 6.64 14.66 -0.24
CA PHE A 272 6.93 16.03 -0.73
C PHE A 272 6.48 17.08 0.27
N VAL A 273 5.30 16.91 0.86
CA VAL A 273 4.81 17.79 1.94
C VAL A 273 5.69 17.63 3.18
N ASN A 274 6.00 16.39 3.57
CA ASN A 274 6.84 16.10 4.73
C ASN A 274 8.21 16.80 4.64
N GLN A 275 8.82 16.79 3.47
CA GLN A 275 10.11 17.46 3.27
C GLN A 275 10.01 18.98 3.37
N GLN A 276 8.92 19.58 2.86
CA GLN A 276 8.66 20.99 3.01
C GLN A 276 8.50 21.36 4.50
N ILE A 277 7.64 20.65 5.24
CA ILE A 277 7.39 20.88 6.66
C ILE A 277 8.63 20.67 7.51
N ASN A 278 9.39 19.61 7.24
CA ASN A 278 10.64 19.34 7.95
C ASN A 278 11.66 20.48 7.81
N ARG A 279 11.69 21.11 6.65
CA ARG A 279 12.54 22.28 6.40
C ARG A 279 12.01 23.51 7.13
N GLU A 280 10.73 23.81 7.00
CA GLU A 280 10.07 24.98 7.61
C GLU A 280 10.24 24.96 9.16
N ASN A 281 10.09 23.77 9.75
CA ASN A 281 10.21 23.58 11.20
C ASN A 281 11.64 23.24 11.69
N GLY A 282 12.63 23.23 10.79
CA GLY A 282 14.02 22.93 11.17
C GLY A 282 14.27 21.49 11.65
N ILE A 283 13.34 20.56 11.41
CA ILE A 283 13.40 19.15 11.86
C ILE A 283 14.52 18.40 11.15
N LYS A 284 14.72 18.66 9.86
CA LYS A 284 15.74 17.99 9.05
C LYS A 284 16.40 18.96 8.08
N ARG A 285 17.72 18.99 8.06
CA ARG A 285 18.48 19.72 7.05
C ARG A 285 18.40 18.96 5.72
N THR A 286 17.98 19.66 4.67
CA THR A 286 17.90 19.09 3.32
C THR A 286 19.01 19.70 2.45
N ASN A 287 19.69 18.85 1.69
CA ASN A 287 20.74 19.30 0.76
C ASN A 287 20.13 20.23 -0.32
N ILE A 288 20.85 21.28 -0.70
CA ILE A 288 20.44 22.27 -1.70
C ILE A 288 20.06 21.61 -3.04
N LEU A 289 20.80 20.58 -3.46
CA LEU A 289 20.51 19.85 -4.69
C LEU A 289 19.13 19.13 -4.61
N THR A 290 18.87 18.48 -3.50
CA THR A 290 17.57 17.83 -3.24
C THR A 290 16.43 18.85 -3.28
N LEU A 291 16.60 20.03 -2.69
CA LEU A 291 15.61 21.10 -2.70
C LEU A 291 15.26 21.60 -4.11
N LYS A 292 16.24 21.62 -5.03
CA LYS A 292 16.00 22.01 -6.43
C LYS A 292 15.34 20.91 -7.26
N LEU A 293 15.68 19.64 -6.96
CA LEU A 293 15.18 18.49 -7.75
C LEU A 293 13.77 18.05 -7.33
N LEU A 294 13.41 18.17 -6.05
CA LEU A 294 12.12 17.72 -5.55
C LEU A 294 10.91 18.38 -6.25
N PRO A 295 10.86 19.71 -6.43
CA PRO A 295 9.72 20.33 -7.14
C PRO A 295 9.62 19.86 -8.59
N LEU A 296 10.74 19.58 -9.26
CA LEU A 296 10.76 19.05 -10.63
C LEU A 296 10.22 17.60 -10.65
N LEU A 297 10.62 16.79 -9.69
CA LEU A 297 10.11 15.42 -9.56
C LEU A 297 8.61 15.44 -9.26
N TYR A 298 8.15 16.27 -8.31
CA TYR A 298 6.73 16.42 -8.03
C TYR A 298 5.95 16.83 -9.29
N LYS A 299 6.42 17.85 -9.99
CA LYS A 299 5.78 18.33 -11.25
C LYS A 299 5.71 17.22 -12.31
N PHE A 300 6.74 16.37 -12.38
CA PHE A 300 6.74 15.21 -13.27
C PHE A 300 5.65 14.20 -12.87
N LEU A 301 5.53 13.87 -11.58
CA LEU A 301 4.52 12.95 -11.04
C LEU A 301 3.10 13.51 -11.22
N ASP A 302 2.87 14.76 -10.82
CA ASP A 302 1.58 15.46 -10.95
C ASP A 302 1.11 15.51 -12.42
N LYS A 303 2.01 15.81 -13.35
CA LYS A 303 1.70 15.78 -14.79
C LYS A 303 1.29 14.38 -15.26
N ARG A 304 1.86 13.32 -14.70
CA ARG A 304 1.48 11.93 -15.03
C ARG A 304 0.14 11.56 -14.42
N GLN A 305 -0.06 11.87 -13.16
CA GLN A 305 -1.32 11.66 -12.47
C GLN A 305 -2.49 12.32 -13.21
N LYS A 306 -2.39 13.60 -13.52
CA LYS A 306 -3.40 14.36 -14.27
C LYS A 306 -3.73 13.75 -15.64
N LYS A 307 -2.79 13.05 -16.29
CA LYS A 307 -3.08 12.35 -17.55
C LYS A 307 -3.99 11.13 -17.34
N PHE A 308 -3.87 10.42 -16.23
CA PHE A 308 -4.79 9.34 -15.87
C PHE A 308 -6.14 9.89 -15.43
N GLU A 309 -6.15 10.90 -14.55
CA GLU A 309 -7.37 11.56 -14.06
C GLU A 309 -8.24 12.07 -15.22
N LYS A 310 -7.65 12.75 -16.21
CA LYS A 310 -8.37 13.22 -17.41
C LYS A 310 -9.05 12.09 -18.20
N ARG A 311 -8.55 10.85 -18.10
CA ARG A 311 -9.19 9.69 -18.72
C ARG A 311 -10.30 9.14 -17.85
N LEU A 312 -10.05 9.08 -16.55
CA LEU A 312 -11.03 8.66 -15.57
C LEU A 312 -12.26 9.59 -15.49
N GLU A 313 -12.11 10.89 -15.77
CA GLU A 313 -13.24 11.83 -15.84
C GLU A 313 -14.35 11.40 -16.82
N LYS A 314 -14.01 10.50 -17.79
CA LYS A 314 -14.98 9.89 -18.72
C LYS A 314 -15.65 8.64 -18.17
N SER A 315 -15.20 8.13 -17.03
CA SER A 315 -15.76 6.95 -16.38
C SER A 315 -17.01 7.32 -15.57
N HIS A 316 -18.05 6.52 -15.66
CA HIS A 316 -19.22 6.60 -14.80
C HIS A 316 -18.88 6.29 -13.32
N PHE A 317 -17.73 5.68 -13.08
CA PHE A 317 -17.23 5.22 -11.78
C PHE A 317 -16.12 6.10 -11.22
N PHE A 318 -15.95 7.32 -11.74
CA PHE A 318 -14.90 8.23 -11.29
C PHE A 318 -15.29 9.00 -10.04
N HIS A 319 -14.40 8.97 -9.07
CA HIS A 319 -14.43 9.84 -7.91
C HIS A 319 -13.19 10.74 -7.93
N PRO A 320 -13.35 12.07 -8.00
CA PRO A 320 -12.21 12.98 -8.03
C PRO A 320 -11.41 12.94 -6.73
N HIS A 321 -10.10 12.97 -6.86
CA HIS A 321 -9.17 13.03 -5.73
C HIS A 321 -8.52 14.40 -5.64
N GLU A 322 -8.33 14.86 -4.41
CA GLU A 322 -7.62 16.10 -4.15
C GLU A 322 -6.09 15.89 -4.26
N SER A 323 -5.37 16.95 -4.63
CA SER A 323 -3.92 16.93 -4.63
C SER A 323 -3.38 16.74 -3.21
N ILE A 324 -2.16 16.16 -3.08
CA ILE A 324 -1.54 15.92 -1.76
C ILE A 324 -1.37 17.22 -0.97
N PHE A 325 -1.10 18.34 -1.64
CA PHE A 325 -1.01 19.66 -0.99
C PHE A 325 -2.36 20.17 -0.49
N LYS A 326 -3.45 19.83 -1.19
CA LYS A 326 -4.81 20.18 -0.75
C LYS A 326 -5.21 19.34 0.46
N LEU A 327 -4.90 18.04 0.45
CA LEU A 327 -5.08 17.17 1.62
C LEU A 327 -4.29 17.69 2.83
N ALA A 328 -3.06 18.17 2.61
CA ALA A 328 -2.26 18.78 3.68
C ALA A 328 -2.91 20.07 4.24
N GLN A 329 -3.52 20.88 3.39
CA GLN A 329 -4.28 22.08 3.85
C GLN A 329 -5.46 21.66 4.75
N TYR A 330 -6.22 20.64 4.36
CA TYR A 330 -7.32 20.12 5.17
C TYR A 330 -6.81 19.52 6.50
N ALA A 331 -5.72 18.74 6.45
CA ALA A 331 -5.13 18.18 7.65
C ALA A 331 -4.65 19.25 8.64
N LYS A 332 -4.09 20.37 8.15
CA LYS A 332 -3.57 21.46 8.97
C LYS A 332 -4.64 22.11 9.85
N GLU A 333 -5.90 22.03 9.47
CA GLU A 333 -7.03 22.50 10.29
C GLU A 333 -7.23 21.61 11.55
N ILE A 334 -6.79 20.35 11.47
CA ILE A 334 -7.01 19.33 12.50
C ILE A 334 -5.78 19.13 13.38
N LEU A 335 -4.57 19.03 12.77
CA LEU A 335 -3.33 18.76 13.49
C LEU A 335 -2.13 19.39 12.79
N ASP A 336 -1.01 19.51 13.52
CA ASP A 336 0.25 19.95 12.94
C ASP A 336 0.83 18.91 11.98
N LEU A 337 1.29 19.36 10.81
CA LEU A 337 1.84 18.47 9.76
C LEU A 337 3.21 17.87 10.10
N SER A 338 3.82 18.22 11.23
CA SER A 338 5.00 17.52 11.76
C SER A 338 4.67 16.12 12.30
N ASN A 339 3.38 15.78 12.46
CA ASN A 339 2.92 14.43 12.77
C ASN A 339 3.05 13.52 11.54
N GLN A 340 4.25 12.99 11.30
CA GLN A 340 4.65 12.26 10.09
C GLN A 340 4.93 10.77 10.36
N PHE A 341 4.34 10.17 11.40
CA PHE A 341 4.47 8.76 11.74
C PHE A 341 3.64 7.91 10.76
N GLY A 342 4.30 7.16 9.88
CA GLY A 342 3.59 6.39 8.84
C GLY A 342 2.71 7.30 7.97
N GLU A 343 1.41 7.07 7.96
CA GLU A 343 0.41 7.92 7.32
C GLU A 343 0.28 9.28 8.01
N GLY A 344 0.39 9.31 9.33
CA GLY A 344 0.42 10.52 10.14
C GLY A 344 -0.71 11.51 9.80
N TRP A 345 -0.34 12.74 9.41
CA TRP A 345 -1.28 13.80 9.05
C TRP A 345 -2.17 13.45 7.84
N LEU A 346 -1.73 12.52 6.97
CA LEU A 346 -2.50 12.13 5.79
C LEU A 346 -3.87 11.56 6.17
N ILE A 347 -3.97 10.82 7.30
CA ILE A 347 -5.25 10.30 7.81
C ILE A 347 -6.24 11.44 8.05
N ALA A 348 -5.81 12.52 8.71
CA ALA A 348 -6.67 13.68 8.93
C ALA A 348 -7.10 14.34 7.62
N GLY A 349 -6.18 14.44 6.65
CA GLY A 349 -6.46 14.99 5.32
C GLY A 349 -7.47 14.16 4.54
N GLU A 350 -7.35 12.82 4.58
CA GLU A 350 -8.27 11.90 3.92
C GLU A 350 -9.66 11.92 4.55
N VAL A 351 -9.77 11.93 5.90
CA VAL A 351 -11.06 12.10 6.60
C VAL A 351 -11.72 13.41 6.24
N ALA A 352 -10.97 14.51 6.33
CA ALA A 352 -11.48 15.84 6.01
C ALA A 352 -11.93 15.95 4.54
N ASN A 353 -11.22 15.30 3.61
CA ASN A 353 -11.59 15.24 2.21
C ASN A 353 -12.92 14.50 2.00
N PHE A 354 -13.08 13.33 2.60
CA PHE A 354 -14.32 12.56 2.52
C PHE A 354 -15.50 13.32 3.12
N ALA A 355 -15.34 13.92 4.32
CA ALA A 355 -16.39 14.71 4.94
C ALA A 355 -16.84 15.90 4.05
N ARG A 356 -15.88 16.58 3.40
CA ARG A 356 -16.16 17.70 2.47
C ARG A 356 -16.85 17.23 1.18
N GLN A 357 -16.70 15.97 0.80
CA GLN A 357 -17.39 15.34 -0.33
C GLN A 357 -18.74 14.71 0.07
N GLY A 358 -19.20 14.90 1.31
CA GLY A 358 -20.44 14.34 1.83
C GLY A 358 -20.37 12.85 2.15
N VAL A 359 -19.16 12.29 2.26
CA VAL A 359 -18.94 10.91 2.73
C VAL A 359 -18.73 10.96 4.24
N ASN A 360 -19.81 10.82 4.97
CA ASN A 360 -19.81 11.01 6.42
C ASN A 360 -19.61 9.71 7.22
N ARG A 361 -19.71 8.55 6.58
CA ARG A 361 -19.40 7.26 7.20
C ARG A 361 -17.99 6.84 6.82
N ILE A 362 -17.11 6.72 7.83
CA ILE A 362 -15.70 6.41 7.59
C ILE A 362 -15.24 5.31 8.54
N VAL A 363 -14.67 4.25 7.98
CA VAL A 363 -13.93 3.23 8.71
C VAL A 363 -12.44 3.56 8.66
N CYS A 364 -11.83 3.75 9.81
CA CYS A 364 -10.38 3.86 9.96
C CYS A 364 -9.82 2.55 10.48
N ILE A 365 -9.21 1.75 9.61
CA ILE A 365 -8.61 0.46 9.97
C ILE A 365 -7.16 0.65 10.37
N GLN A 366 -6.81 0.02 11.47
CA GLN A 366 -5.48 0.15 12.05
C GLN A 366 -4.99 -1.19 12.58
N PRO A 367 -3.75 -1.58 12.26
CA PRO A 367 -3.17 -2.76 12.89
C PRO A 367 -2.94 -2.50 14.36
N PHE A 368 -3.18 -3.50 15.20
CA PHE A 368 -2.76 -3.42 16.60
C PHE A 368 -1.25 -3.06 16.68
N GLY A 369 -0.90 -2.15 17.57
CA GLY A 369 0.46 -1.67 17.75
C GLY A 369 0.94 -0.66 16.69
N CYS A 370 0.10 -0.20 15.78
CA CYS A 370 0.47 0.83 14.79
C CYS A 370 0.57 2.21 15.43
N ILE A 371 1.77 2.82 15.42
CA ILE A 371 2.02 4.15 16.01
C ILE A 371 1.18 5.23 15.31
N ALA A 372 1.18 5.25 13.98
CA ALA A 372 0.47 6.25 13.20
C ALA A 372 -1.02 6.29 13.53
N ASN A 373 -1.64 5.13 13.61
CA ASN A 373 -3.08 5.03 13.80
C ASN A 373 -3.48 5.16 15.27
N HIS A 374 -2.79 4.51 16.20
CA HIS A 374 -3.14 4.59 17.62
C HIS A 374 -2.87 5.97 18.22
N ILE A 375 -1.78 6.64 17.84
CA ILE A 375 -1.43 7.95 18.39
C ILE A 375 -2.10 9.06 17.59
N VAL A 376 -1.91 9.08 16.25
CA VAL A 376 -2.36 10.19 15.42
C VAL A 376 -3.86 10.07 15.15
N ALA A 377 -4.32 8.95 14.54
CA ALA A 377 -5.72 8.83 14.12
C ALA A 377 -6.70 8.87 15.29
N LYS A 378 -6.47 8.09 16.34
CA LYS A 378 -7.30 8.14 17.57
C LYS A 378 -7.19 9.48 18.29
N GLY A 379 -6.00 10.05 18.35
CA GLY A 379 -5.76 11.32 19.04
C GLY A 379 -6.51 12.50 18.46
N ILE A 380 -6.85 12.46 17.18
CA ILE A 380 -7.56 13.55 16.48
C ILE A 380 -9.07 13.34 16.37
N GLU A 381 -9.63 12.21 16.81
CA GLU A 381 -11.05 11.87 16.67
C GLU A 381 -11.98 12.99 17.15
N ARG A 382 -11.74 13.50 18.36
CA ARG A 382 -12.54 14.58 18.93
C ARG A 382 -12.51 15.85 18.07
N ARG A 383 -11.33 16.23 17.56
CA ARG A 383 -11.18 17.44 16.73
C ARG A 383 -11.86 17.24 15.38
N LEU A 384 -11.78 16.06 14.77
CA LEU A 384 -12.49 15.73 13.53
C LEU A 384 -14.00 15.87 13.71
N LYS A 385 -14.59 15.29 14.77
CA LYS A 385 -16.02 15.40 15.08
C LYS A 385 -16.46 16.83 15.40
N GLN A 386 -15.58 17.67 15.96
CA GLN A 386 -15.86 19.09 16.19
C GLN A 386 -15.91 19.89 14.87
N HIS A 387 -15.03 19.57 13.90
CA HIS A 387 -14.99 20.24 12.60
C HIS A 387 -16.07 19.72 11.64
N TYR A 388 -16.43 18.44 11.75
CA TYR A 388 -17.39 17.74 10.92
C TYR A 388 -18.41 17.03 11.82
N PRO A 389 -19.45 17.74 12.31
CA PRO A 389 -20.38 17.18 13.29
C PRO A 389 -21.17 15.95 12.81
N ASP A 390 -21.44 15.89 11.50
CA ASP A 390 -22.18 14.78 10.87
C ASP A 390 -21.29 13.53 10.61
N LEU A 391 -20.01 13.59 11.02
CA LEU A 391 -19.07 12.53 10.76
C LEU A 391 -19.28 11.34 11.71
N ASN A 392 -19.66 10.20 11.15
CA ASN A 392 -19.63 8.91 11.84
C ASN A 392 -18.31 8.20 11.52
N LEU A 393 -17.40 8.19 12.48
CA LEU A 393 -16.03 7.68 12.34
C LEU A 393 -15.82 6.47 13.24
N LEU A 394 -15.60 5.32 12.62
CA LEU A 394 -15.35 4.06 13.27
C LEU A 394 -13.87 3.67 13.19
N PHE A 395 -13.19 3.58 14.33
CA PHE A 395 -11.83 3.04 14.42
C PHE A 395 -11.86 1.54 14.71
N LEU A 396 -11.20 0.75 13.88
CA LEU A 396 -11.09 -0.69 14.03
C LEU A 396 -9.63 -1.11 14.20
N ASP A 397 -9.32 -1.67 15.36
CA ASP A 397 -8.02 -2.28 15.63
C ASP A 397 -8.05 -3.72 15.10
N ILE A 398 -7.13 -4.05 14.19
CA ILE A 398 -7.06 -5.35 13.54
C ILE A 398 -5.82 -6.09 14.00
N ASP A 399 -6.00 -7.33 14.42
CA ASP A 399 -4.93 -8.27 14.76
C ASP A 399 -5.32 -9.72 14.41
N GLY A 400 -4.37 -10.65 14.59
CA GLY A 400 -4.58 -12.06 14.27
C GLY A 400 -5.52 -12.81 15.21
N GLY A 401 -5.94 -12.20 16.33
CA GLY A 401 -6.81 -12.78 17.33
C GLY A 401 -8.21 -12.17 17.38
N MET A 402 -8.52 -11.23 16.50
CA MET A 402 -9.78 -10.50 16.53
C MET A 402 -10.97 -11.39 16.18
N ALA A 403 -12.04 -11.29 16.99
CA ALA A 403 -13.30 -11.97 16.71
C ALA A 403 -14.10 -11.22 15.62
N GLU A 404 -14.32 -11.86 14.48
CA GLU A 404 -15.05 -11.29 13.32
C GLU A 404 -16.46 -10.80 13.71
N VAL A 405 -17.14 -11.47 14.63
CA VAL A 405 -18.48 -11.08 15.12
C VAL A 405 -18.48 -9.68 15.72
N ASN A 406 -17.45 -9.35 16.52
CA ASN A 406 -17.34 -8.01 17.12
C ASN A 406 -17.09 -6.95 16.04
N LEU A 407 -16.30 -7.28 15.02
CA LEU A 407 -16.07 -6.42 13.87
C LEU A 407 -17.37 -6.14 13.13
N HIS A 408 -18.11 -7.18 12.76
CA HIS A 408 -19.36 -7.06 12.01
C HIS A 408 -20.41 -6.25 12.79
N ASN A 409 -20.57 -6.48 14.10
CA ASN A 409 -21.48 -5.69 14.93
C ASN A 409 -21.14 -4.19 14.87
N ARG A 410 -19.87 -3.84 14.96
CA ARG A 410 -19.43 -2.43 14.88
C ARG A 410 -19.63 -1.82 13.49
N LEU A 411 -19.48 -2.61 12.43
CA LEU A 411 -19.78 -2.18 11.07
C LEU A 411 -21.28 -1.98 10.86
N HIS A 412 -22.14 -2.85 11.43
CA HIS A 412 -23.59 -2.64 11.42
C HIS A 412 -23.97 -1.31 12.05
N PHE A 413 -23.45 -0.99 13.23
CA PHE A 413 -23.70 0.33 13.86
C PHE A 413 -23.31 1.50 12.96
N LEU A 414 -22.24 1.37 12.19
CA LEU A 414 -21.81 2.44 11.28
C LEU A 414 -22.78 2.65 10.11
N ILE A 415 -23.33 1.57 9.54
CA ILE A 415 -24.16 1.65 8.33
C ILE A 415 -25.65 1.78 8.62
N ASP A 416 -26.14 1.37 9.78
CA ASP A 416 -27.56 1.41 10.17
C ASP A 416 -27.97 2.77 10.79
N GLU A 417 -27.01 3.58 11.24
CA GLU A 417 -27.21 4.99 11.66
C GLU A 417 -27.18 5.93 10.45
#